data_5a9274975d61a5f5ac56f56e38596908
#
_entry.id   5a9274975d61a5f5ac56f56e38596908
#
_cell.length_a   1.000
_cell.length_b   1.000
_cell.length_c   1.000
_cell.angle_alpha   90.00
_cell.angle_beta   90.00
_cell.angle_gamma   90.00
#
_symmetry.space_group_name_H-M   'P 1'
#
loop_
_entity.id
_entity.type
_entity.pdbx_description
1 polymer ?
#
loop_
_entity_poly.entity_id
_entity_poly.type
_entity_poly.pdbx_seq_one_letter_code
_entity_poly.pdbx_strand_id
1 'polypeptide(L)'
;MKTIVRKKYLDRIIELNGTPDIKIITGIRRSGKSKLMQAYMEHLKTNCENINIIFIDFMDLEFEEIKEYHALHSYVEQHYAEGKTNYLFIDEVQMCPKFELAINSLYSKGKYDIYVTGPNAFLLSADLATLFTGRYIEIHVFPFSFQEYCKYYDNVTDKDKLFDEYSFKGGLAGSYAYPNDRDRITYIKEVYETIVTRDLVQKYALSDTTVLQRLSEFLMDNISNLTSPNKVSQLLNANDIATSHVTVGKYIKYLCNACLLYTS
;
A
#
# COMPACT_ATOMS: atom_id res chain seq x y z
N MET A 1 -20.42 2.11 -5.84
CA MET A 1 -19.38 3.11 -5.52
C MET A 1 -18.80 3.63 -6.83
N LYS A 2 -18.70 4.96 -7.01
CA LYS A 2 -18.10 5.55 -8.20
C LYS A 2 -16.60 5.22 -8.23
N THR A 3 -16.09 4.82 -9.37
CA THR A 3 -14.67 4.58 -9.59
C THR A 3 -14.11 5.72 -10.42
N ILE A 4 -13.00 6.31 -10.00
CA ILE A 4 -12.28 7.30 -10.81
C ILE A 4 -10.95 6.72 -11.28
N VAL A 5 -10.57 7.03 -12.50
CA VAL A 5 -9.24 6.71 -13.01
C VAL A 5 -8.24 7.68 -12.39
N ARG A 6 -7.28 7.16 -11.65
CA ARG A 6 -6.21 7.94 -11.01
C ARG A 6 -5.11 8.24 -12.03
N LYS A 7 -5.40 9.19 -12.93
CA LYS A 7 -4.60 9.45 -14.12
C LYS A 7 -3.11 9.63 -13.83
N LYS A 8 -2.75 10.40 -12.79
CA LYS A 8 -1.33 10.63 -12.41
C LYS A 8 -0.55 9.32 -12.20
N TYR A 9 -1.15 8.35 -11.52
CA TYR A 9 -0.52 7.06 -11.24
C TYR A 9 -0.58 6.14 -12.46
N LEU A 10 -1.70 6.14 -13.18
CA LEU A 10 -1.86 5.34 -14.39
C LEU A 10 -0.88 5.77 -15.47
N ASP A 11 -0.75 7.08 -15.74
CA ASP A 11 0.21 7.62 -16.70
C ASP A 11 1.65 7.20 -16.30
N ARG A 12 1.97 7.25 -14.99
CA ARG A 12 3.28 6.81 -14.51
C ARG A 12 3.56 5.33 -14.75
N ILE A 13 2.57 4.45 -14.57
CA ILE A 13 2.72 3.02 -14.85
C ILE A 13 2.88 2.81 -16.36
N ILE A 14 2.13 3.51 -17.18
CA ILE A 14 2.23 3.45 -18.64
C ILE A 14 3.63 3.86 -19.12
N GLU A 15 4.21 4.94 -18.55
CA GLU A 15 5.58 5.38 -18.85
C GLU A 15 6.64 4.32 -18.53
N LEU A 16 6.37 3.47 -17.55
CA LEU A 16 7.27 2.40 -17.11
C LEU A 16 7.08 1.09 -17.88
N ASN A 17 6.12 1.04 -18.81
CA ASN A 17 5.87 -0.15 -19.62
C ASN A 17 7.13 -0.59 -20.37
N GLY A 18 7.46 -1.87 -20.30
CA GLY A 18 8.62 -2.46 -20.97
C GLY A 18 9.98 -2.05 -20.41
N THR A 19 10.05 -1.26 -19.34
CA THR A 19 11.32 -1.04 -18.63
C THR A 19 11.74 -2.31 -17.87
N PRO A 20 13.04 -2.57 -17.70
CA PRO A 20 13.50 -3.83 -17.10
C PRO A 20 13.18 -3.98 -15.62
N ASP A 21 12.94 -2.87 -14.91
CA ASP A 21 12.76 -2.89 -13.46
C ASP A 21 11.44 -3.55 -13.02
N ILE A 22 11.43 -4.15 -11.83
CA ILE A 22 10.22 -4.61 -11.16
C ILE A 22 9.43 -3.37 -10.70
N LYS A 23 8.15 -3.26 -11.09
CA LYS A 23 7.26 -2.16 -10.69
C LYS A 23 6.54 -2.54 -9.41
N ILE A 24 6.84 -1.81 -8.34
CA ILE A 24 6.28 -2.08 -7.02
C ILE A 24 5.28 -0.98 -6.66
N ILE A 25 4.02 -1.35 -6.56
CA ILE A 25 2.93 -0.44 -6.21
C ILE A 25 2.69 -0.54 -4.70
N THR A 26 3.17 0.45 -3.97
CA THR A 26 3.03 0.55 -2.51
C THR A 26 1.94 1.54 -2.10
N GLY A 27 1.58 1.57 -0.84
CA GLY A 27 0.60 2.50 -0.27
C GLY A 27 -0.15 1.86 0.89
N ILE A 28 -0.80 2.67 1.72
CA ILE A 28 -1.59 2.18 2.84
C ILE A 28 -2.71 1.25 2.35
N ARG A 29 -3.25 0.44 3.26
CA ARG A 29 -4.44 -0.37 2.97
C ARG A 29 -5.57 0.53 2.45
N ARG A 30 -6.28 0.03 1.43
CA ARG A 30 -7.43 0.72 0.81
C ARG A 30 -7.10 2.05 0.13
N SER A 31 -5.83 2.34 -0.16
CA SER A 31 -5.43 3.51 -0.98
C SER A 31 -5.76 3.36 -2.47
N GLY A 32 -6.15 2.17 -2.93
CA GLY A 32 -6.56 1.91 -4.31
C GLY A 32 -5.48 1.26 -5.20
N LYS A 33 -4.47 0.59 -4.63
CA LYS A 33 -3.41 -0.14 -5.36
C LYS A 33 -3.97 -1.16 -6.35
N SER A 34 -4.81 -2.09 -5.88
CA SER A 34 -5.45 -3.13 -6.72
C SER A 34 -6.30 -2.53 -7.84
N LYS A 35 -7.02 -1.43 -7.56
CA LYS A 35 -7.81 -0.71 -8.59
C LYS A 35 -6.93 -0.05 -9.64
N LEU A 36 -5.78 0.48 -9.23
CA LEU A 36 -4.80 1.04 -10.16
C LEU A 36 -4.19 -0.05 -11.06
N MET A 37 -3.84 -1.20 -10.49
CA MET A 37 -3.36 -2.36 -11.23
C MET A 37 -4.41 -2.86 -12.23
N GLN A 38 -5.67 -2.99 -11.82
CA GLN A 38 -6.78 -3.37 -12.69
C GLN A 38 -6.97 -2.38 -13.85
N ALA A 39 -6.92 -1.06 -13.56
CA ALA A 39 -7.02 -0.03 -14.59
C ALA A 39 -5.88 -0.12 -15.62
N TYR A 40 -4.68 -0.47 -15.18
CA TYR A 40 -3.55 -0.66 -16.08
C TYR A 40 -3.69 -1.94 -16.92
N MET A 41 -4.14 -3.04 -16.34
CA MET A 41 -4.45 -4.25 -17.12
C MET A 41 -5.50 -4.00 -18.22
N GLU A 42 -6.55 -3.25 -17.91
CA GLU A 42 -7.56 -2.87 -18.92
C GLU A 42 -6.97 -1.94 -20.01
N HIS A 43 -6.08 -1.01 -19.62
CA HIS A 43 -5.35 -0.19 -20.58
C HIS A 43 -4.51 -1.05 -21.54
N LEU A 44 -3.79 -2.05 -21.03
CA LEU A 44 -2.99 -2.97 -21.84
C LEU A 44 -3.86 -3.78 -22.80
N LYS A 45 -4.97 -4.35 -22.33
CA LYS A 45 -5.91 -5.12 -23.18
C LYS A 45 -6.50 -4.28 -24.32
N THR A 46 -6.68 -2.98 -24.08
CA THR A 46 -7.30 -2.08 -25.06
C THR A 46 -6.29 -1.53 -26.07
N ASN A 47 -5.04 -1.31 -25.66
CA ASN A 47 -4.06 -0.55 -26.44
C ASN A 47 -2.86 -1.38 -26.93
N CYS A 48 -2.73 -2.64 -26.48
CA CYS A 48 -1.61 -3.48 -26.86
C CYS A 48 -2.10 -4.78 -27.52
N GLU A 49 -1.44 -5.15 -28.60
CA GLU A 49 -1.66 -6.42 -29.27
C GLU A 49 -0.60 -7.45 -28.83
N ASN A 50 -0.90 -8.72 -29.03
CA ASN A 50 0.02 -9.82 -28.78
C ASN A 50 0.59 -9.88 -27.35
N ILE A 51 -0.27 -9.64 -26.36
CA ILE A 51 0.07 -9.68 -24.94
C ILE A 51 -0.43 -10.95 -24.26
N ASN A 52 0.21 -11.31 -23.18
CA ASN A 52 -0.24 -12.33 -22.22
C ASN A 52 -0.23 -11.69 -20.82
N ILE A 53 -1.33 -11.75 -20.11
CA ILE A 53 -1.48 -11.21 -18.74
C ILE A 53 -1.63 -12.37 -17.79
N ILE A 54 -0.66 -12.52 -16.89
CA ILE A 54 -0.69 -13.46 -15.76
C ILE A 54 -1.04 -12.61 -14.53
N PHE A 55 -2.25 -12.77 -14.00
CA PHE A 55 -2.73 -12.05 -12.84
C PHE A 55 -2.98 -12.99 -11.67
N ILE A 56 -2.41 -12.68 -10.52
CA ILE A 56 -2.50 -13.43 -9.28
C ILE A 56 -2.98 -12.48 -8.20
N ASP A 57 -4.12 -12.76 -7.59
CA ASP A 57 -4.62 -12.04 -6.41
C ASP A 57 -4.56 -12.97 -5.19
N PHE A 58 -3.60 -12.78 -4.32
CA PHE A 58 -3.44 -13.63 -3.15
C PHE A 58 -4.54 -13.47 -2.07
N MET A 59 -5.50 -12.57 -2.29
CA MET A 59 -6.72 -12.53 -1.47
C MET A 59 -7.80 -13.47 -2.00
N ASP A 60 -7.68 -13.96 -3.25
CA ASP A 60 -8.59 -14.95 -3.83
C ASP A 60 -8.15 -16.36 -3.45
N LEU A 61 -9.13 -17.19 -3.06
CA LEU A 61 -8.90 -18.60 -2.72
C LEU A 61 -8.44 -19.44 -3.91
N GLU A 62 -8.68 -19.00 -5.15
CA GLU A 62 -8.16 -19.65 -6.35
C GLU A 62 -6.64 -19.80 -6.32
N PHE A 63 -5.95 -18.88 -5.66
CA PHE A 63 -4.49 -18.86 -5.56
C PHE A 63 -3.94 -19.38 -4.22
N GLU A 64 -4.77 -20.05 -3.40
CA GLU A 64 -4.34 -20.52 -2.06
C GLU A 64 -3.18 -21.52 -2.15
N GLU A 65 -3.21 -22.43 -3.12
CA GLU A 65 -2.19 -23.47 -3.30
C GLU A 65 -0.84 -22.92 -3.78
N ILE A 66 -0.80 -21.69 -4.32
CA ILE A 66 0.43 -21.07 -4.82
C ILE A 66 1.00 -19.99 -3.89
N LYS A 67 0.54 -19.90 -2.65
CA LYS A 67 1.09 -19.01 -1.60
C LYS A 67 2.45 -19.45 -1.05
N GLU A 68 3.14 -20.35 -1.76
CA GLU A 68 4.52 -20.75 -1.50
C GLU A 68 5.39 -20.35 -2.70
N TYR A 69 6.59 -19.82 -2.46
CA TYR A 69 7.38 -19.18 -3.52
C TYR A 69 7.80 -20.11 -4.66
N HIS A 70 8.03 -21.41 -4.42
CA HIS A 70 8.27 -22.38 -5.51
C HIS A 70 7.02 -22.65 -6.32
N ALA A 71 5.86 -22.77 -5.67
CA ALA A 71 4.59 -22.96 -6.34
C ALA A 71 4.22 -21.73 -7.17
N LEU A 72 4.41 -20.51 -6.61
CA LEU A 72 4.26 -19.24 -7.33
C LEU A 72 5.13 -19.21 -8.58
N HIS A 73 6.42 -19.53 -8.44
CA HIS A 73 7.36 -19.54 -9.57
C HIS A 73 6.91 -20.53 -10.66
N SER A 74 6.55 -21.74 -10.26
CA SER A 74 6.11 -22.80 -11.19
C SER A 74 4.81 -22.42 -11.90
N TYR A 75 3.85 -21.83 -11.19
CA TYR A 75 2.60 -21.34 -11.75
C TYR A 75 2.86 -20.29 -12.85
N VAL A 76 3.71 -19.31 -12.59
CA VAL A 76 4.03 -18.25 -13.56
C VAL A 76 4.71 -18.83 -14.81
N GLU A 77 5.64 -19.79 -14.64
CA GLU A 77 6.30 -20.45 -15.77
C GLU A 77 5.32 -21.29 -16.63
N GLN A 78 4.34 -21.94 -16.02
CA GLN A 78 3.31 -22.70 -16.74
C GLN A 78 2.37 -21.81 -17.56
N HIS A 79 2.19 -20.54 -17.16
CA HIS A 79 1.34 -19.59 -17.85
C HIS A 79 2.11 -18.67 -18.80
N TYR A 80 3.40 -18.89 -18.99
CA TYR A 80 4.20 -18.17 -19.98
C TYR A 80 3.71 -18.45 -21.40
N ALA A 81 3.53 -17.43 -22.20
CA ALA A 81 3.14 -17.55 -23.61
C ALA A 81 4.31 -17.13 -24.52
N GLU A 82 4.87 -18.09 -25.24
CA GLU A 82 5.95 -17.84 -26.19
C GLU A 82 5.48 -16.93 -27.34
N GLY A 83 6.36 -15.99 -27.74
CA GLY A 83 6.06 -15.02 -28.81
C GLY A 83 5.14 -13.88 -28.40
N LYS A 84 4.72 -13.80 -27.15
CA LYS A 84 3.92 -12.68 -26.60
C LYS A 84 4.73 -11.87 -25.61
N THR A 85 4.32 -10.60 -25.43
CA THR A 85 4.77 -9.79 -24.28
C THR A 85 4.05 -10.27 -23.02
N ASN A 86 4.80 -10.86 -22.08
CA ASN A 86 4.25 -11.44 -20.88
C ASN A 86 4.29 -10.45 -19.73
N TYR A 87 3.12 -10.05 -19.23
CA TYR A 87 2.93 -9.20 -18.07
C TYR A 87 2.57 -10.06 -16.86
N LEU A 88 3.32 -9.89 -15.77
CA LEU A 88 3.05 -10.56 -14.50
C LEU A 88 2.56 -9.54 -13.48
N PHE A 89 1.34 -9.74 -13.01
CA PHE A 89 0.71 -8.92 -11.97
C PHE A 89 0.45 -9.78 -10.73
N ILE A 90 0.98 -9.35 -9.58
CA ILE A 90 0.74 -10.04 -8.30
C ILE A 90 0.20 -9.02 -7.30
N ASP A 91 -1.05 -9.19 -6.88
CA ASP A 91 -1.68 -8.37 -5.85
C ASP A 91 -1.49 -9.00 -4.46
N GLU A 92 -1.24 -8.16 -3.45
CA GLU A 92 -0.98 -8.54 -2.04
C GLU A 92 0.15 -9.58 -1.88
N VAL A 93 1.28 -9.32 -2.55
CA VAL A 93 2.43 -10.27 -2.67
C VAL A 93 3.00 -10.75 -1.33
N GLN A 94 2.84 -9.98 -0.24
CA GLN A 94 3.29 -10.36 1.10
C GLN A 94 2.54 -11.58 1.68
N MET A 95 1.44 -12.00 1.05
CA MET A 95 0.73 -13.22 1.43
C MET A 95 1.47 -14.49 1.01
N CYS A 96 2.48 -14.37 0.15
CA CYS A 96 3.40 -15.44 -0.23
C CYS A 96 4.73 -15.27 0.52
N PRO A 97 5.03 -16.05 1.56
CA PRO A 97 6.32 -15.97 2.25
C PRO A 97 7.50 -16.21 1.30
N LYS A 98 8.54 -15.40 1.42
CA LYS A 98 9.74 -15.45 0.55
C LYS A 98 9.45 -15.20 -0.94
N PHE A 99 8.39 -14.45 -1.24
CA PHE A 99 8.01 -14.09 -2.62
C PHE A 99 9.18 -13.48 -3.40
N GLU A 100 10.09 -12.77 -2.74
CA GLU A 100 11.25 -12.14 -3.36
C GLU A 100 12.16 -13.14 -4.08
N LEU A 101 12.24 -14.40 -3.60
CA LEU A 101 13.03 -15.45 -4.24
C LEU A 101 12.41 -15.83 -5.60
N ALA A 102 11.10 -15.98 -5.66
CA ALA A 102 10.38 -16.28 -6.91
C ALA A 102 10.50 -15.11 -7.89
N ILE A 103 10.23 -13.88 -7.42
CA ILE A 103 10.27 -12.67 -8.25
C ILE A 103 11.67 -12.43 -8.83
N ASN A 104 12.73 -12.53 -8.02
CA ASN A 104 14.11 -12.38 -8.49
C ASN A 104 14.49 -13.45 -9.52
N SER A 105 14.05 -14.70 -9.35
CA SER A 105 14.25 -15.78 -10.32
C SER A 105 13.55 -15.47 -11.65
N LEU A 106 12.28 -15.06 -11.62
CA LEU A 106 11.52 -14.68 -12.81
C LEU A 106 12.10 -13.44 -13.50
N TYR A 107 12.52 -12.44 -12.72
CA TYR A 107 13.20 -11.24 -13.22
C TYR A 107 14.48 -11.59 -14.00
N SER A 108 15.31 -12.47 -13.45
CA SER A 108 16.59 -12.85 -14.07
C SER A 108 16.44 -13.53 -15.44
N LYS A 109 15.26 -14.07 -15.73
CA LYS A 109 14.95 -14.67 -17.04
C LYS A 109 14.70 -13.62 -18.13
N GLY A 110 14.37 -12.38 -17.76
CA GLY A 110 14.09 -11.30 -18.71
C GLY A 110 12.87 -11.53 -19.61
N LYS A 111 11.92 -12.39 -19.18
CA LYS A 111 10.78 -12.81 -19.98
C LYS A 111 9.47 -12.12 -19.60
N TYR A 112 9.45 -11.42 -18.46
CA TYR A 112 8.25 -10.86 -17.86
C TYR A 112 8.41 -9.37 -17.56
N ASP A 113 7.38 -8.61 -17.81
CA ASP A 113 7.21 -7.27 -17.25
C ASP A 113 6.44 -7.39 -15.92
N ILE A 114 7.12 -7.15 -14.79
CA ILE A 114 6.66 -7.56 -13.46
C ILE A 114 6.10 -6.38 -12.68
N TYR A 115 4.88 -6.55 -12.18
CA TYR A 115 4.17 -5.60 -11.33
C TYR A 115 3.69 -6.30 -10.06
N VAL A 116 4.04 -5.75 -8.90
CA VAL A 116 3.61 -6.31 -7.61
C VAL A 116 2.98 -5.23 -6.75
N THR A 117 1.98 -5.61 -5.94
CA THR A 117 1.44 -4.73 -4.91
C THR A 117 1.59 -5.32 -3.52
N GLY A 118 1.52 -4.46 -2.53
CA GLY A 118 1.44 -4.83 -1.13
C GLY A 118 1.35 -3.61 -0.22
N PRO A 119 1.03 -3.80 1.07
CA PRO A 119 1.04 -2.73 2.06
C PRO A 119 2.45 -2.20 2.29
N ASN A 120 2.58 -0.88 2.54
CA ASN A 120 3.87 -0.26 2.83
C ASN A 120 4.64 -0.95 3.95
N ALA A 121 3.95 -1.40 5.00
CA ALA A 121 4.60 -2.07 6.13
C ALA A 121 5.47 -3.27 5.69
N PHE A 122 5.09 -3.97 4.61
CA PHE A 122 5.79 -5.14 4.09
C PHE A 122 6.74 -4.82 2.93
N LEU A 123 6.41 -3.80 2.13
CA LEU A 123 7.17 -3.38 0.97
C LEU A 123 7.84 -2.03 1.22
N LEU A 124 8.68 -1.95 2.26
CA LEU A 124 9.42 -0.73 2.60
C LEU A 124 10.58 -0.51 1.64
N SER A 125 10.80 0.74 1.24
CA SER A 125 11.91 1.10 0.36
C SER A 125 13.27 0.57 0.87
N ALA A 126 13.50 0.58 2.19
CA ALA A 126 14.73 0.04 2.77
C ALA A 126 14.83 -1.49 2.65
N ASP A 127 13.71 -2.21 2.82
CA ASP A 127 13.65 -3.66 2.64
C ASP A 127 13.71 -4.02 1.16
N LEU A 128 13.02 -3.26 0.29
CA LEU A 128 13.00 -3.47 -1.15
C LEU A 128 14.40 -3.37 -1.77
N ALA A 129 15.22 -2.42 -1.30
CA ALA A 129 16.60 -2.28 -1.76
C ALA A 129 17.41 -3.55 -1.49
N THR A 130 17.13 -4.25 -0.39
CA THR A 130 17.76 -5.53 -0.04
C THR A 130 17.11 -6.70 -0.77
N LEU A 131 15.78 -6.77 -0.80
CA LEU A 131 15.02 -7.87 -1.41
C LEU A 131 15.23 -7.95 -2.93
N PHE A 132 15.25 -6.80 -3.61
CA PHE A 132 15.35 -6.72 -5.07
C PHE A 132 16.67 -6.15 -5.58
N THR A 133 17.66 -5.92 -4.69
CA THR A 133 19.01 -5.48 -5.06
C THR A 133 19.05 -4.26 -5.99
N GLY A 134 18.15 -3.29 -5.79
CA GLY A 134 18.06 -2.06 -6.59
C GLY A 134 17.44 -2.23 -7.99
N ARG A 135 16.80 -3.37 -8.27
CA ARG A 135 16.19 -3.66 -9.59
C ARG A 135 14.68 -3.40 -9.60
N TYR A 136 14.24 -2.30 -9.00
CA TYR A 136 12.84 -1.96 -8.88
C TYR A 136 12.58 -0.46 -9.01
N ILE A 137 11.37 -0.13 -9.38
CA ILE A 137 10.81 1.23 -9.32
C ILE A 137 9.56 1.19 -8.44
N GLU A 138 9.55 2.05 -7.41
CA GLU A 138 8.41 2.19 -6.50
C GLU A 138 7.42 3.22 -7.02
N ILE A 139 6.12 2.86 -6.98
CA ILE A 139 4.99 3.73 -7.27
C ILE A 139 4.16 3.82 -5.99
N HIS A 140 4.34 4.91 -5.25
CA HIS A 140 3.66 5.10 -3.97
C HIS A 140 2.27 5.70 -4.17
N VAL A 141 1.22 4.94 -3.82
CA VAL A 141 -0.18 5.32 -3.98
C VAL A 141 -0.74 5.85 -2.67
N PHE A 142 -0.89 7.16 -2.59
CA PHE A 142 -1.53 7.85 -1.47
C PHE A 142 -3.06 7.68 -1.48
N PRO A 143 -3.76 7.89 -0.36
CA PRO A 143 -5.19 8.17 -0.36
C PRO A 143 -5.55 9.29 -1.35
N PHE A 144 -6.82 9.48 -1.66
CA PHE A 144 -7.22 10.53 -2.61
C PHE A 144 -6.73 11.90 -2.15
N SER A 145 -6.11 12.62 -3.08
CA SER A 145 -5.87 14.05 -2.95
C SER A 145 -7.18 14.85 -3.07
N PHE A 146 -7.18 16.10 -2.62
CA PHE A 146 -8.33 16.98 -2.80
C PHE A 146 -8.76 17.11 -4.28
N GLN A 147 -7.80 17.12 -5.21
CA GLN A 147 -8.11 17.14 -6.64
C GLN A 147 -8.86 15.87 -7.09
N GLU A 148 -8.49 14.70 -6.58
CA GLU A 148 -9.19 13.44 -6.87
C GLU A 148 -10.55 13.38 -6.18
N TYR A 149 -10.66 13.95 -4.98
CA TYR A 149 -11.92 14.14 -4.29
C TYR A 149 -12.90 15.00 -5.09
N CYS A 150 -12.44 16.14 -5.64
CA CYS A 150 -13.25 16.98 -6.53
C CYS A 150 -13.75 16.20 -7.75
N LYS A 151 -12.89 15.37 -8.37
CA LYS A 151 -13.28 14.52 -9.52
C LYS A 151 -14.29 13.43 -9.15
N TYR A 152 -14.23 12.95 -7.90
CA TYR A 152 -15.17 11.95 -7.41
C TYR A 152 -16.59 12.51 -7.26
N TYR A 153 -16.74 13.75 -6.84
CA TYR A 153 -18.03 14.38 -6.57
C TYR A 153 -18.62 15.20 -7.73
N ASP A 154 -18.00 15.30 -8.88
CA ASP A 154 -18.46 16.05 -10.08
C ASP A 154 -19.25 17.37 -9.80
N ASN A 155 -19.17 18.34 -10.71
CA ASN A 155 -19.97 19.59 -10.67
C ASN A 155 -19.86 20.42 -9.36
N VAL A 156 -18.66 20.52 -8.83
CA VAL A 156 -18.40 21.33 -7.64
C VAL A 156 -18.43 22.81 -8.00
N THR A 157 -19.42 23.52 -7.49
CA THR A 157 -19.54 24.99 -7.61
C THR A 157 -18.77 25.73 -6.51
N ASP A 158 -18.69 25.14 -5.31
CA ASP A 158 -18.03 25.72 -4.14
C ASP A 158 -16.87 24.82 -3.70
N LYS A 159 -15.65 25.23 -4.04
CA LYS A 159 -14.43 24.47 -3.69
C LYS A 159 -14.05 24.60 -2.22
N ASP A 160 -14.36 25.72 -1.57
CA ASP A 160 -13.99 25.95 -0.18
C ASP A 160 -14.82 25.02 0.73
N LYS A 161 -16.14 24.99 0.51
CA LYS A 161 -17.01 24.02 1.19
C LYS A 161 -16.61 22.57 0.94
N LEU A 162 -16.23 22.24 -0.29
CA LEU A 162 -15.79 20.89 -0.61
C LEU A 162 -14.45 20.54 0.05
N PHE A 163 -13.57 21.54 0.23
CA PHE A 163 -12.31 21.36 0.95
C PHE A 163 -12.55 21.09 2.44
N ASP A 164 -13.47 21.80 3.07
CA ASP A 164 -13.88 21.56 4.46
C ASP A 164 -14.42 20.12 4.62
N GLU A 165 -15.28 19.71 3.69
CA GLU A 165 -15.78 18.32 3.67
C GLU A 165 -14.67 17.29 3.48
N TYR A 166 -13.70 17.54 2.57
CA TYR A 166 -12.57 16.66 2.35
C TYR A 166 -11.68 16.58 3.60
N SER A 167 -11.43 17.72 4.27
CA SER A 167 -10.63 17.78 5.49
C SER A 167 -11.23 16.94 6.63
N PHE A 168 -12.56 16.85 6.67
CA PHE A 168 -13.28 16.03 7.64
C PHE A 168 -13.38 14.55 7.20
N LYS A 169 -13.69 14.28 5.92
CA LYS A 169 -13.92 12.92 5.39
C LYS A 169 -12.63 12.17 5.09
N GLY A 170 -11.53 12.89 4.86
CA GLY A 170 -10.23 12.33 4.50
C GLY A 170 -10.18 11.74 3.09
N GLY A 171 -9.02 11.16 2.73
CA GLY A 171 -8.75 10.66 1.38
C GLY A 171 -9.03 9.16 1.16
N LEU A 172 -9.56 8.42 2.15
CA LEU A 172 -9.87 6.99 1.99
C LEU A 172 -11.19 6.82 1.22
N ALA A 173 -11.12 6.72 -0.11
CA ALA A 173 -12.28 6.68 -1.00
C ALA A 173 -13.32 5.62 -0.67
N GLY A 174 -12.92 4.49 -0.05
CA GLY A 174 -13.85 3.47 0.43
C GLY A 174 -14.83 3.98 1.48
N SER A 175 -14.45 5.01 2.25
CA SER A 175 -15.31 5.61 3.27
C SER A 175 -16.49 6.39 2.67
N TYR A 176 -16.38 6.83 1.42
CA TYR A 176 -17.44 7.61 0.74
C TYR A 176 -18.67 6.78 0.37
N ALA A 177 -18.58 5.45 0.46
CA ALA A 177 -19.72 4.56 0.29
C ALA A 177 -20.74 4.67 1.44
N TYR A 178 -20.34 5.22 2.58
CA TYR A 178 -21.18 5.35 3.77
C TYR A 178 -21.85 6.73 3.79
N PRO A 179 -23.18 6.79 3.81
CA PRO A 179 -23.90 8.06 3.74
C PRO A 179 -23.81 8.88 5.03
N ASN A 180 -23.67 8.22 6.18
CA ASN A 180 -23.59 8.89 7.48
C ASN A 180 -22.16 8.91 8.03
N ASP A 181 -21.89 9.90 8.88
CA ASP A 181 -20.55 10.12 9.44
C ASP A 181 -20.12 9.02 10.42
N ARG A 182 -21.07 8.46 11.16
CA ARG A 182 -20.78 7.39 12.13
C ARG A 182 -20.15 6.18 11.44
N ASP A 183 -20.78 5.67 10.39
CA ASP A 183 -20.28 4.49 9.67
C ASP A 183 -19.00 4.79 8.91
N ARG A 184 -18.86 6.02 8.39
CA ARG A 184 -17.64 6.49 7.75
C ARG A 184 -16.46 6.52 8.72
N ILE A 185 -16.65 7.08 9.91
CA ILE A 185 -15.64 7.13 10.97
C ILE A 185 -15.29 5.70 11.41
N THR A 186 -16.28 4.84 11.59
CA THR A 186 -16.08 3.43 11.93
C THR A 186 -15.20 2.75 10.88
N TYR A 187 -15.51 2.93 9.58
CA TYR A 187 -14.69 2.38 8.50
C TYR A 187 -13.24 2.86 8.55
N ILE A 188 -13.00 4.16 8.73
CA ILE A 188 -11.65 4.72 8.80
C ILE A 188 -10.90 4.16 10.01
N LYS A 189 -11.59 4.06 11.16
CA LYS A 189 -11.03 3.49 12.39
C LYS A 189 -10.64 2.02 12.20
N GLU A 190 -11.48 1.20 11.58
CA GLU A 190 -11.17 -0.20 11.26
C GLU A 190 -9.96 -0.34 10.33
N VAL A 191 -9.83 0.54 9.31
CA VAL A 191 -8.63 0.56 8.44
C VAL A 191 -7.39 0.89 9.25
N TYR A 192 -7.45 1.92 10.10
CA TYR A 192 -6.35 2.32 10.97
C TYR A 192 -5.96 1.20 11.94
N GLU A 193 -6.93 0.61 12.64
CA GLU A 193 -6.69 -0.50 13.55
C GLU A 193 -6.05 -1.69 12.83
N THR A 194 -6.52 -2.03 11.63
CA THR A 194 -5.92 -3.11 10.82
C THR A 194 -4.44 -2.84 10.52
N ILE A 195 -4.08 -1.59 10.19
CA ILE A 195 -2.68 -1.24 9.92
C ILE A 195 -1.84 -1.35 11.20
N VAL A 196 -2.32 -0.79 12.31
CA VAL A 196 -1.56 -0.73 13.57
C VAL A 196 -1.47 -2.10 14.24
N THR A 197 -2.60 -2.82 14.35
CA THR A 197 -2.66 -4.07 15.15
C THR A 197 -2.34 -5.33 14.33
N ARG A 198 -2.55 -5.32 13.02
CA ARG A 198 -2.28 -6.47 12.17
C ARG A 198 -0.99 -6.31 11.39
N ASP A 199 -0.91 -5.27 10.53
CA ASP A 199 0.21 -5.16 9.60
C ASP A 199 1.53 -4.90 10.31
N LEU A 200 1.56 -3.94 11.25
CA LEU A 200 2.78 -3.63 12.02
C LEU A 200 3.15 -4.74 13.00
N VAL A 201 2.16 -5.32 13.68
CA VAL A 201 2.40 -6.44 14.62
C VAL A 201 2.96 -7.65 13.89
N GLN A 202 2.39 -8.02 12.76
CA GLN A 202 2.87 -9.14 11.95
C GLN A 202 4.27 -8.88 11.39
N LYS A 203 4.49 -7.68 10.82
CA LYS A 203 5.79 -7.31 10.22
C LYS A 203 6.93 -7.29 11.23
N TYR A 204 6.69 -6.76 12.43
CA TYR A 204 7.74 -6.55 13.44
C TYR A 204 7.69 -7.55 14.60
N ALA A 205 6.82 -8.57 14.52
CA ALA A 205 6.62 -9.61 15.53
C ALA A 205 6.45 -9.03 16.95
N LEU A 206 5.56 -8.02 17.07
CA LEU A 206 5.34 -7.33 18.34
C LEU A 206 4.47 -8.19 19.26
N SER A 207 4.94 -8.44 20.47
CA SER A 207 4.22 -9.20 21.50
C SER A 207 3.22 -8.35 22.29
N ASP A 208 3.47 -7.03 22.39
CA ASP A 208 2.59 -6.07 23.07
C ASP A 208 2.38 -4.85 22.16
N THR A 209 1.12 -4.52 21.96
CA THR A 209 0.70 -3.40 21.11
C THR A 209 0.31 -2.15 21.89
N THR A 210 0.23 -2.24 23.22
CA THR A 210 -0.26 -1.16 24.08
C THR A 210 0.51 0.14 23.88
N VAL A 211 1.84 0.06 23.93
CA VAL A 211 2.70 1.24 23.72
C VAL A 211 2.54 1.80 22.29
N LEU A 212 2.45 0.93 21.29
CA LEU A 212 2.28 1.36 19.88
C LEU A 212 0.94 2.08 19.67
N GLN A 213 -0.15 1.53 20.21
CA GLN A 213 -1.48 2.14 20.11
C GLN A 213 -1.53 3.50 20.80
N ARG A 214 -1.08 3.58 22.06
CA ARG A 214 -1.07 4.85 22.82
C ARG A 214 -0.15 5.90 22.20
N LEU A 215 0.99 5.47 21.68
CA LEU A 215 1.90 6.34 20.95
C LEU A 215 1.22 6.89 19.69
N SER A 216 0.54 6.07 18.92
CA SER A 216 -0.11 6.51 17.68
C SER A 216 -1.29 7.45 17.96
N GLU A 217 -2.10 7.20 19.01
CA GLU A 217 -3.14 8.11 19.49
C GLU A 217 -2.54 9.46 19.88
N PHE A 218 -1.49 9.45 20.71
CA PHE A 218 -0.80 10.68 21.12
C PHE A 218 -0.27 11.50 19.94
N LEU A 219 0.32 10.83 18.94
CA LEU A 219 0.88 11.51 17.77
C LEU A 219 -0.23 12.09 16.86
N MET A 220 -1.38 11.42 16.75
CA MET A 220 -2.54 11.94 16.03
C MET A 220 -3.12 13.21 16.72
N ASP A 221 -3.22 13.18 18.03
CA ASP A 221 -3.71 14.34 18.80
C ASP A 221 -2.74 15.53 18.79
N ASN A 222 -1.48 15.28 18.45
CA ASN A 222 -0.40 16.28 18.44
C ASN A 222 0.20 16.51 17.05
N ILE A 223 -0.60 16.37 16.00
CA ILE A 223 -0.17 16.63 14.61
C ILE A 223 0.40 18.04 14.49
N SER A 224 1.52 18.16 13.78
CA SER A 224 2.27 19.42 13.55
C SER A 224 2.97 19.99 14.78
N ASN A 225 2.91 19.36 15.94
CA ASN A 225 3.66 19.79 17.11
C ASN A 225 5.07 19.19 17.13
N LEU A 226 6.06 20.02 17.44
CA LEU A 226 7.43 19.55 17.64
C LEU A 226 7.48 18.64 18.87
N THR A 227 7.97 17.44 18.66
CA THR A 227 8.12 16.43 19.73
C THR A 227 9.43 15.66 19.58
N SER A 228 9.78 14.89 20.59
CA SER A 228 10.93 13.99 20.55
C SER A 228 10.61 12.67 21.24
N PRO A 229 11.28 11.56 20.88
CA PRO A 229 11.09 10.28 21.56
C PRO A 229 11.27 10.36 23.08
N ASN A 230 12.19 11.19 23.58
CA ASN A 230 12.37 11.43 25.01
C ASN A 230 11.13 12.05 25.66
N LYS A 231 10.62 13.15 25.10
CA LYS A 231 9.44 13.85 25.63
C LYS A 231 8.22 12.92 25.61
N VAL A 232 8.01 12.18 24.52
CA VAL A 232 6.89 11.25 24.40
C VAL A 232 7.00 10.09 25.40
N SER A 233 8.20 9.51 25.59
CA SER A 233 8.38 8.43 26.57
C SER A 233 8.13 8.90 28.00
N GLN A 234 8.54 10.13 28.35
CA GLN A 234 8.23 10.71 29.66
C GLN A 234 6.73 10.89 29.89
N LEU A 235 6.00 11.38 28.86
CA LEU A 235 4.54 11.53 28.94
C LEU A 235 3.81 10.19 29.05
N LEU A 236 4.23 9.17 28.30
CA LEU A 236 3.65 7.84 28.40
C LEU A 236 3.91 7.20 29.77
N ASN A 237 5.14 7.31 30.31
CA ASN A 237 5.47 6.82 31.65
C ASN A 237 4.68 7.54 32.74
N ALA A 238 4.43 8.83 32.61
CA ALA A 238 3.59 9.60 33.54
C ALA A 238 2.11 9.16 33.52
N ASN A 239 1.67 8.43 32.50
CA ASN A 239 0.35 7.82 32.34
C ASN A 239 0.38 6.29 32.53
N ASP A 240 1.30 5.79 33.35
CA ASP A 240 1.47 4.37 33.70
C ASP A 240 1.75 3.42 32.50
N ILE A 241 2.27 3.96 31.40
CA ILE A 241 2.66 3.17 30.22
C ILE A 241 4.19 3.08 30.18
N ALA A 242 4.73 2.05 30.81
CA ALA A 242 6.16 1.84 30.91
C ALA A 242 6.82 1.68 29.52
N THR A 243 7.67 2.65 29.14
CA THR A 243 8.38 2.61 27.86
C THR A 243 9.69 3.40 27.91
N SER A 244 10.58 3.14 26.96
CA SER A 244 11.82 3.89 26.78
C SER A 244 11.77 4.80 25.54
N HIS A 245 12.61 5.83 25.52
CA HIS A 245 12.75 6.70 24.33
C HIS A 245 13.26 5.91 23.11
N VAL A 246 14.02 4.85 23.31
CA VAL A 246 14.49 3.96 22.24
C VAL A 246 13.30 3.21 21.61
N THR A 247 12.42 2.65 22.46
CA THR A 247 11.18 1.97 22.00
C THR A 247 10.25 2.95 21.27
N VAL A 248 10.05 4.13 21.82
CA VAL A 248 9.23 5.18 21.21
C VAL A 248 9.80 5.57 19.83
N GLY A 249 11.11 5.82 19.73
CA GLY A 249 11.76 6.13 18.45
C GLY A 249 11.61 5.02 17.42
N LYS A 250 11.73 3.77 17.84
CA LYS A 250 11.53 2.57 17.01
C LYS A 250 10.07 2.52 16.49
N TYR A 251 9.09 2.74 17.35
CA TYR A 251 7.67 2.68 17.00
C TYR A 251 7.24 3.86 16.13
N ILE A 252 7.78 5.06 16.33
CA ILE A 252 7.60 6.19 15.40
C ILE A 252 8.06 5.78 13.99
N LYS A 253 9.25 5.16 13.88
CA LYS A 253 9.74 4.65 12.60
C LYS A 253 8.81 3.62 11.99
N TYR A 254 8.21 2.74 12.78
CA TYR A 254 7.24 1.76 12.27
C TYR A 254 5.96 2.42 11.73
N LEU A 255 5.44 3.43 12.42
CA LEU A 255 4.28 4.20 11.97
C LEU A 255 4.59 4.99 10.69
N CYS A 256 5.80 5.56 10.57
CA CYS A 256 6.26 6.20 9.33
C CYS A 256 6.36 5.19 8.18
N ASN A 257 6.91 4.02 8.46
CA ASN A 257 7.04 2.93 7.48
C ASN A 257 5.68 2.43 6.98
N ALA A 258 4.64 2.48 7.81
CA ALA A 258 3.26 2.18 7.41
C ALA A 258 2.56 3.35 6.70
N CYS A 259 3.25 4.46 6.51
CA CYS A 259 2.68 5.71 5.96
C CYS A 259 1.49 6.28 6.75
N LEU A 260 1.42 5.97 8.04
CA LEU A 260 0.48 6.61 8.97
C LEU A 260 0.99 7.97 9.46
N LEU A 261 2.31 8.14 9.49
CA LEU A 261 2.97 9.38 9.87
C LEU A 261 3.98 9.78 8.80
N TYR A 262 4.13 11.08 8.63
CA TYR A 262 5.20 11.70 7.87
C TYR A 262 5.96 12.62 8.80
N THR A 263 7.24 12.37 9.01
CA THR A 263 8.12 13.22 9.81
C THR A 263 9.07 13.96 8.88
N SER A 264 9.27 15.25 9.10
CA SER A 264 10.30 16.07 8.45
C SER A 264 11.63 15.90 9.16
#